data_b04c71e78d4367b638740c8ddc0f9def
#
_entry.id   b04c71e78d4367b638740c8ddc0f9def
#
_cell.length_a   1.000
_cell.length_b   1.000
_cell.length_c   1.000
_cell.angle_alpha   90.00
_cell.angle_beta   90.00
_cell.angle_gamma   90.00
#
_symmetry.space_group_name_H-M   'P 1'
#
loop_
_entity.id
_entity.type
_entity.pdbx_description
1 polymer ?
#
loop_
_entity_poly.entity_id
_entity_poly.type
_entity_poly.pdbx_seq_one_letter_code
_entity_poly.pdbx_strand_id
1 'polypeptide(L)'
;MAYTTFSQTKNDQLKEPMFFGQPVNVARYDQQKYDIFEKLIEKQQILTAKAYEGYRKVREFQRETNTIDNEVFGIVTGENQEALDENSNKDPNILATQRDLIAGEFSRDYCRRMMLPPKIVQAHDDGIIHFHDMDYYIQQMHNCDLVDLKDMFRNGTVINGKLIETPKSLQTACTVATQIVQQVANGQYGGQTISLAHIAPFVRVSFEKHKDKVRKEGEMIGKAYTEQEVELIANDRLHDEIVSGIQTIQYQINTFSTTNGQAPFLSVFMYISEEPEYEKETAMLIEEMLKQRYEGMKNPVGAYVTPAFPKLLYVLDENNVPKDSQYRYLTDLAVKCVAKRMMPDFISAKIMRKNYQGEVFPC
;
A
#
# COMPACT_ATOMS: atom_id res chain seq x y z
N MET A 1 6.55 -5.26 -20.19
CA MET A 1 5.68 -6.23 -19.57
C MET A 1 4.33 -5.66 -19.13
N ALA A 2 4.21 -4.54 -18.44
CA ALA A 2 2.93 -3.83 -18.28
C ALA A 2 2.25 -3.41 -19.60
N TYR A 3 2.90 -3.62 -20.72
CA TYR A 3 2.46 -3.19 -22.04
C TYR A 3 1.47 -4.15 -22.71
N THR A 4 1.51 -5.43 -22.34
CA THR A 4 0.60 -6.45 -22.88
C THR A 4 -0.82 -6.32 -22.33
N THR A 5 -0.97 -5.75 -21.13
CA THR A 5 -2.30 -5.52 -20.53
C THR A 5 -3.11 -4.47 -21.28
N PHE A 6 -2.47 -3.55 -21.96
CA PHE A 6 -3.18 -2.54 -22.73
C PHE A 6 -3.79 -3.11 -24.02
N SER A 7 -3.04 -3.94 -24.72
CA SER A 7 -3.52 -4.58 -25.97
C SER A 7 -4.56 -5.69 -25.74
N GLN A 8 -4.59 -6.29 -24.55
CA GLN A 8 -5.54 -7.36 -24.22
C GLN A 8 -6.90 -6.84 -23.77
N THR A 9 -6.99 -5.61 -23.31
CA THR A 9 -8.28 -5.00 -23.01
C THR A 9 -8.95 -4.61 -24.33
N LYS A 10 -9.78 -5.49 -24.87
CA LYS A 10 -10.68 -5.21 -26.03
C LYS A 10 -11.70 -4.10 -25.74
N ASN A 11 -11.30 -3.09 -25.03
CA ASN A 11 -12.16 -1.96 -24.73
C ASN A 11 -11.76 -0.84 -25.69
N ASP A 12 -12.47 -0.74 -26.80
CA ASP A 12 -12.30 0.31 -27.82
C ASP A 12 -12.35 1.76 -27.25
N GLN A 13 -12.63 1.90 -25.95
CA GLN A 13 -12.62 3.16 -25.25
C GLN A 13 -11.28 3.47 -24.57
N LEU A 14 -10.36 2.51 -24.47
CA LEU A 14 -9.01 2.72 -23.97
C LEU A 14 -8.14 3.35 -25.05
N LYS A 15 -8.17 4.67 -25.09
CA LYS A 15 -7.43 5.43 -26.12
C LYS A 15 -6.05 5.89 -25.65
N GLU A 16 -5.68 5.63 -24.40
CA GLU A 16 -4.40 6.05 -23.85
C GLU A 16 -3.45 4.88 -23.71
N PRO A 17 -2.33 4.90 -24.45
CA PRO A 17 -1.31 3.89 -24.31
C PRO A 17 -0.65 3.96 -22.93
N MET A 18 -0.15 2.82 -22.46
CA MET A 18 0.61 2.73 -21.21
C MET A 18 2.09 2.67 -21.51
N PHE A 19 2.87 3.45 -20.79
CA PHE A 19 4.33 3.42 -20.84
C PHE A 19 4.90 3.19 -19.44
N PHE A 20 5.64 2.11 -19.24
CA PHE A 20 6.09 1.64 -17.93
C PHE A 20 4.94 1.53 -16.90
N GLY A 21 3.78 1.02 -17.32
CA GLY A 21 2.60 0.90 -16.46
C GLY A 21 1.90 2.22 -16.12
N GLN A 22 2.33 3.35 -16.70
CA GLN A 22 1.70 4.66 -16.51
C GLN A 22 0.91 5.06 -17.74
N PRO A 23 -0.28 5.65 -17.57
CA PRO A 23 -1.04 6.19 -18.70
C PRO A 23 -0.27 7.36 -19.33
N VAL A 24 -0.19 7.35 -20.65
CA VAL A 24 0.45 8.42 -21.43
C VAL A 24 -0.62 9.13 -22.24
N ASN A 25 -0.54 10.45 -22.27
CA ASN A 25 -1.49 11.24 -23.03
C ASN A 25 -1.33 10.96 -24.54
N VAL A 26 -2.33 10.33 -25.13
CA VAL A 26 -2.36 9.90 -26.54
C VAL A 26 -2.18 11.07 -27.50
N ALA A 27 -2.63 12.28 -27.14
CA ALA A 27 -2.52 13.46 -27.98
C ALA A 27 -1.06 13.88 -28.27
N ARG A 28 -0.10 13.37 -27.50
CA ARG A 28 1.33 13.58 -27.69
C ARG A 28 2.05 12.44 -28.40
N TYR A 29 1.33 11.34 -28.66
CA TYR A 29 1.89 10.17 -29.30
C TYR A 29 1.37 10.03 -30.72
N ASP A 30 2.30 9.92 -31.66
CA ASP A 30 2.01 9.45 -33.01
C ASP A 30 1.65 7.97 -32.93
N GLN A 31 0.42 7.61 -33.29
CA GLN A 31 -0.09 6.25 -33.20
C GLN A 31 0.82 5.27 -33.96
N GLN A 32 1.37 5.68 -35.08
CA GLN A 32 2.29 4.82 -35.83
C GLN A 32 3.57 4.50 -35.06
N LYS A 33 4.11 5.49 -34.32
CA LYS A 33 5.28 5.27 -33.46
C LYS A 33 4.96 4.36 -32.27
N TYR A 34 3.76 4.50 -31.72
CA TYR A 34 3.30 3.63 -30.65
C TYR A 34 3.17 2.19 -31.13
N ASP A 35 2.52 1.96 -32.26
CA ASP A 35 2.35 0.62 -32.84
C ASP A 35 3.71 -0.04 -33.18
N ILE A 36 4.68 0.75 -33.66
CA ILE A 36 6.03 0.27 -33.88
C ILE A 36 6.70 -0.12 -32.55
N PHE A 37 6.52 0.68 -31.53
CA PHE A 37 7.09 0.44 -30.20
C PHE A 37 6.51 -0.82 -29.54
N GLU A 38 5.19 -1.02 -29.60
CA GLU A 38 4.54 -2.26 -29.17
C GLU A 38 5.10 -3.50 -29.88
N LYS A 39 5.17 -3.46 -31.21
CA LYS A 39 5.73 -4.55 -31.99
C LYS A 39 7.20 -4.85 -31.63
N LEU A 40 7.98 -3.83 -31.30
CA LEU A 40 9.37 -4.02 -30.84
C LEU A 40 9.42 -4.69 -29.48
N ILE A 41 8.53 -4.32 -28.55
CA ILE A 41 8.43 -4.97 -27.24
C ILE A 41 8.00 -6.43 -27.38
N GLU A 42 6.95 -6.71 -28.12
CA GLU A 42 6.51 -8.09 -28.40
C GLU A 42 7.64 -8.92 -29.00
N LYS A 43 8.33 -8.37 -30.00
CA LYS A 43 9.48 -9.05 -30.60
C LYS A 43 10.60 -9.30 -29.60
N GLN A 44 10.88 -8.34 -28.71
CA GLN A 44 11.88 -8.49 -27.65
C GLN A 44 11.49 -9.59 -26.68
N GLN A 45 10.24 -9.67 -26.26
CA GLN A 45 9.72 -10.71 -25.38
C GLN A 45 9.86 -12.10 -26.00
N ILE A 46 9.45 -12.25 -27.28
CA ILE A 46 9.58 -13.50 -28.03
C ILE A 46 11.05 -13.92 -28.13
N LEU A 47 11.95 -12.99 -28.44
CA LEU A 47 13.37 -13.28 -28.55
C LEU A 47 13.98 -13.68 -27.19
N THR A 48 13.55 -13.04 -26.11
CA THR A 48 14.00 -13.36 -24.74
C THR A 48 13.53 -14.77 -24.35
N ALA A 49 12.27 -15.10 -24.58
CA ALA A 49 11.74 -16.44 -24.32
C ALA A 49 12.47 -17.52 -25.13
N LYS A 50 12.68 -17.28 -26.43
CA LYS A 50 13.42 -18.21 -27.29
C LYS A 50 14.88 -18.40 -26.89
N ALA A 51 15.54 -17.32 -26.46
CA ALA A 51 16.91 -17.38 -25.98
C ALA A 51 16.99 -18.20 -24.69
N TYR A 52 16.03 -18.01 -23.77
CA TYR A 52 15.95 -18.77 -22.53
C TYR A 52 15.65 -20.25 -22.79
N GLU A 53 14.72 -20.56 -23.70
CA GLU A 53 14.44 -21.92 -24.11
C GLU A 53 15.68 -22.59 -24.71
N GLY A 54 16.41 -21.87 -25.55
CA GLY A 54 17.67 -22.35 -26.10
C GLY A 54 18.70 -22.67 -25.05
N TYR A 55 18.85 -21.77 -24.06
CA TYR A 55 19.73 -21.97 -22.90
C TYR A 55 19.30 -23.19 -22.08
N ARG A 56 18.02 -23.34 -21.79
CA ARG A 56 17.46 -24.49 -21.09
C ARG A 56 17.77 -25.81 -21.81
N LYS A 57 17.55 -25.86 -23.12
CA LYS A 57 17.85 -27.05 -23.93
C LYS A 57 19.35 -27.44 -23.90
N VAL A 58 20.24 -26.45 -23.90
CA VAL A 58 21.67 -26.70 -23.74
C VAL A 58 21.98 -27.29 -22.37
N ARG A 59 21.33 -26.80 -21.32
CA ARG A 59 21.48 -27.36 -19.96
C ARG A 59 20.95 -28.75 -19.82
N GLU A 60 19.78 -29.04 -20.42
CA GLU A 60 19.19 -30.39 -20.45
C GLU A 60 20.11 -31.42 -21.13
N PHE A 61 20.84 -30.98 -22.14
CA PHE A 61 21.80 -31.83 -22.80
C PHE A 61 23.05 -32.13 -21.93
N GLN A 62 23.42 -31.23 -21.05
CA GLN A 62 24.62 -31.32 -20.19
C GLN A 62 24.34 -31.83 -18.78
N ARG A 63 23.13 -31.68 -18.27
CA ARG A 63 22.73 -32.00 -16.91
C ARG A 63 21.27 -32.43 -16.86
N GLU A 64 20.92 -33.22 -15.83
CA GLU A 64 19.52 -33.44 -15.48
C GLU A 64 18.87 -32.13 -15.07
N THR A 65 17.71 -31.81 -15.61
CA THR A 65 16.88 -30.70 -15.21
C THR A 65 16.30 -31.01 -13.81
N ASN A 66 16.29 -30.01 -12.94
CA ASN A 66 15.60 -30.08 -11.66
C ASN A 66 14.27 -29.33 -11.72
N THR A 67 13.48 -29.44 -10.67
CA THR A 67 12.17 -28.79 -10.59
C THR A 67 12.26 -27.27 -10.69
N ILE A 68 13.32 -26.65 -10.13
CA ILE A 68 13.56 -25.20 -10.22
C ILE A 68 13.66 -24.72 -11.66
N ASP A 69 14.32 -25.47 -12.53
CA ASP A 69 14.49 -25.06 -13.94
C ASP A 69 13.14 -24.90 -14.64
N ASN A 70 12.16 -25.73 -14.32
CA ASN A 70 10.81 -25.66 -14.89
C ASN A 70 10.03 -24.48 -14.33
N GLU A 71 10.11 -24.25 -13.02
CA GLU A 71 9.42 -23.13 -12.38
C GLU A 71 9.97 -21.78 -12.87
N VAL A 72 11.29 -21.64 -12.91
CA VAL A 72 11.94 -20.43 -13.44
C VAL A 72 11.59 -20.20 -14.90
N PHE A 73 11.53 -21.28 -15.71
CA PHE A 73 11.10 -21.19 -17.10
C PHE A 73 9.65 -20.69 -17.20
N GLY A 74 8.74 -21.24 -16.39
CA GLY A 74 7.34 -20.83 -16.34
C GLY A 74 7.17 -19.35 -15.96
N ILE A 75 7.93 -18.88 -14.97
CA ILE A 75 7.94 -17.47 -14.55
C ILE A 75 8.42 -16.55 -15.68
N VAL A 76 9.53 -16.90 -16.34
CA VAL A 76 10.15 -16.03 -17.37
C VAL A 76 9.33 -16.00 -18.65
N THR A 77 8.68 -17.11 -19.01
CA THR A 77 7.87 -17.22 -20.22
C THR A 77 6.42 -16.79 -20.01
N GLY A 78 5.97 -16.69 -18.75
CA GLY A 78 4.58 -16.41 -18.41
C GLY A 78 3.63 -17.61 -18.64
N GLU A 79 4.17 -18.82 -18.75
CA GLU A 79 3.38 -20.04 -18.97
C GLU A 79 2.69 -20.54 -17.68
N ASN A 80 3.23 -20.22 -16.52
CA ASN A 80 2.63 -20.57 -15.22
C ASN A 80 1.75 -19.43 -14.71
N GLN A 81 0.57 -19.31 -15.27
CA GLN A 81 -0.37 -18.21 -14.93
C GLN A 81 -0.88 -18.33 -13.49
N GLU A 82 -1.06 -19.53 -12.95
CA GLU A 82 -1.53 -19.73 -11.58
C GLU A 82 -0.55 -19.15 -10.56
N ALA A 83 0.74 -19.43 -10.70
CA ALA A 83 1.78 -18.87 -9.82
C ALA A 83 1.92 -17.34 -9.99
N LEU A 84 1.56 -16.81 -11.16
CA LEU A 84 1.65 -15.38 -11.44
C LEU A 84 0.47 -14.57 -10.88
N ASP A 85 -0.70 -15.20 -10.73
CA ASP A 85 -1.93 -14.54 -10.26
C ASP A 85 -2.19 -14.70 -8.75
N GLU A 86 -1.29 -15.37 -8.04
CA GLU A 86 -1.47 -15.79 -6.64
C GLU A 86 -1.57 -14.63 -5.64
N ASN A 87 -1.09 -13.45 -6.00
CA ASN A 87 -0.98 -12.36 -5.06
C ASN A 87 -1.43 -11.01 -5.63
N SER A 88 -2.54 -10.48 -5.10
CA SER A 88 -3.16 -9.23 -5.57
C SER A 88 -2.30 -7.96 -5.39
N ASN A 89 -1.24 -7.99 -4.60
CA ASN A 89 -0.31 -6.88 -4.39
C ASN A 89 1.01 -7.02 -5.16
N LYS A 90 1.15 -8.07 -5.97
CA LYS A 90 2.29 -8.30 -6.87
C LYS A 90 1.80 -8.35 -8.31
N ASP A 91 2.35 -7.51 -9.18
CA ASP A 91 2.14 -7.60 -10.62
C ASP A 91 3.25 -8.45 -11.25
N PRO A 92 2.94 -9.66 -11.73
CA PRO A 92 3.94 -10.56 -12.31
C PRO A 92 4.59 -10.03 -13.60
N ASN A 93 4.01 -8.98 -14.20
CA ASN A 93 4.58 -8.33 -15.37
C ASN A 93 5.68 -7.33 -15.03
N ILE A 94 5.84 -6.98 -13.75
CA ILE A 94 6.93 -6.10 -13.30
C ILE A 94 8.22 -6.91 -13.14
N LEU A 95 9.33 -6.40 -13.72
CA LEU A 95 10.62 -7.10 -13.69
C LEU A 95 11.12 -7.37 -12.26
N ALA A 96 10.89 -6.45 -11.33
CA ALA A 96 11.26 -6.64 -9.92
C ALA A 96 10.48 -7.82 -9.30
N THR A 97 9.19 -7.94 -9.59
CA THR A 97 8.35 -9.07 -9.16
C THR A 97 8.83 -10.40 -9.74
N GLN A 98 9.18 -10.44 -11.03
CA GLN A 98 9.72 -11.67 -11.64
C GLN A 98 11.02 -12.12 -10.98
N ARG A 99 11.90 -11.18 -10.64
CA ARG A 99 13.13 -11.47 -9.92
C ARG A 99 12.86 -12.00 -8.51
N ASP A 100 11.88 -11.45 -7.83
CA ASP A 100 11.46 -11.91 -6.50
C ASP A 100 10.86 -13.33 -6.57
N LEU A 101 10.00 -13.61 -7.54
CA LEU A 101 9.45 -14.94 -7.77
C LEU A 101 10.55 -15.99 -8.04
N ILE A 102 11.52 -15.66 -8.89
CA ILE A 102 12.68 -16.55 -9.15
C ILE A 102 13.49 -16.78 -7.87
N ALA A 103 13.72 -15.72 -7.09
CA ALA A 103 14.41 -15.84 -5.80
C ALA A 103 13.62 -16.69 -4.82
N GLY A 104 12.29 -16.59 -4.82
CA GLY A 104 11.39 -17.40 -4.01
C GLY A 104 11.50 -18.89 -4.34
N GLU A 105 11.50 -19.28 -5.62
CA GLU A 105 11.69 -20.68 -6.02
C GLU A 105 13.04 -21.24 -5.56
N PHE A 106 14.08 -20.43 -5.66
CA PHE A 106 15.41 -20.82 -5.17
C PHE A 106 15.44 -21.00 -3.65
N SER A 107 14.78 -20.08 -2.94
CA SER A 107 14.68 -20.10 -1.48
C SER A 107 13.88 -21.30 -0.98
N ARG A 108 12.76 -21.60 -1.64
CA ARG A 108 11.92 -22.77 -1.36
C ARG A 108 12.67 -24.08 -1.52
N ASP A 109 13.37 -24.27 -2.63
CA ASP A 109 14.18 -25.45 -2.86
C ASP A 109 15.30 -25.60 -1.81
N TYR A 110 16.01 -24.51 -1.52
CA TYR A 110 17.07 -24.52 -0.50
C TYR A 110 16.52 -24.85 0.90
N CYS A 111 15.39 -24.26 1.25
CA CYS A 111 14.71 -24.52 2.52
C CYS A 111 14.36 -26.02 2.65
N ARG A 112 13.78 -26.60 1.63
CA ARG A 112 13.38 -28.03 1.59
C ARG A 112 14.57 -28.96 1.75
N ARG A 113 15.65 -28.69 1.03
CA ARG A 113 16.82 -29.58 1.02
C ARG A 113 17.76 -29.41 2.20
N MET A 114 17.91 -28.18 2.71
CA MET A 114 19.00 -27.84 3.61
C MET A 114 18.54 -27.41 5.00
N MET A 115 17.32 -26.90 5.15
CA MET A 115 16.91 -26.29 6.42
C MET A 115 15.82 -27.08 7.15
N LEU A 116 14.93 -27.72 6.42
CA LEU A 116 13.84 -28.51 7.04
C LEU A 116 14.25 -29.98 7.21
N PRO A 117 13.87 -30.60 8.34
CA PRO A 117 13.96 -32.05 8.51
C PRO A 117 13.19 -32.78 7.41
N PRO A 118 13.73 -33.86 6.80
CA PRO A 118 13.04 -34.59 5.72
C PRO A 118 11.63 -35.04 6.04
N LYS A 119 11.34 -35.35 7.31
CA LYS A 119 9.97 -35.73 7.76
C LYS A 119 8.98 -34.59 7.67
N ILE A 120 9.42 -33.33 7.86
CA ILE A 120 8.57 -32.14 7.73
C ILE A 120 8.28 -31.90 6.24
N VAL A 121 9.30 -32.00 5.39
CA VAL A 121 9.13 -31.87 3.94
C VAL A 121 8.16 -32.94 3.43
N GLN A 122 8.35 -34.19 3.83
CA GLN A 122 7.46 -35.29 3.46
C GLN A 122 6.02 -35.05 3.92
N ALA A 123 5.82 -34.60 5.16
CA ALA A 123 4.49 -34.32 5.69
C ALA A 123 3.80 -33.16 4.94
N HIS A 124 4.55 -32.18 4.47
CA HIS A 124 4.07 -31.10 3.61
C HIS A 124 3.66 -31.63 2.22
N ASP A 125 4.51 -32.46 1.61
CA ASP A 125 4.26 -33.04 0.30
C ASP A 125 3.05 -34.00 0.30
N ASP A 126 2.88 -34.73 1.41
CA ASP A 126 1.74 -35.63 1.64
C ASP A 126 0.44 -34.87 2.00
N GLY A 127 0.49 -33.54 2.15
CA GLY A 127 -0.67 -32.72 2.53
C GLY A 127 -1.13 -32.89 3.97
N ILE A 128 -0.32 -33.53 4.85
CA ILE A 128 -0.61 -33.70 6.28
C ILE A 128 -0.49 -32.36 7.02
N ILE A 129 0.50 -31.57 6.63
CA ILE A 129 0.70 -30.19 7.11
C ILE A 129 0.92 -29.26 5.92
N HIS A 130 0.69 -27.96 6.13
CA HIS A 130 1.11 -26.94 5.21
C HIS A 130 2.20 -26.09 5.86
N PHE A 131 3.43 -26.14 5.34
CA PHE A 131 4.51 -25.24 5.75
C PHE A 131 4.37 -23.97 4.92
N HIS A 132 3.80 -22.94 5.53
CA HIS A 132 3.49 -21.67 4.87
C HIS A 132 4.75 -20.82 4.65
N ASP A 133 4.77 -20.01 3.60
CA ASP A 133 5.84 -19.05 3.30
C ASP A 133 7.28 -19.66 3.29
N MET A 134 7.40 -20.86 2.74
CA MET A 134 8.67 -21.60 2.70
C MET A 134 9.76 -20.88 1.89
N ASP A 135 9.36 -20.06 0.94
CA ASP A 135 10.19 -19.21 0.10
C ASP A 135 10.83 -18.04 0.86
N TYR A 136 10.25 -17.62 1.98
CA TYR A 136 10.81 -16.57 2.84
C TYR A 136 11.56 -17.09 4.06
N TYR A 137 11.51 -18.38 4.34
CA TYR A 137 12.05 -18.99 5.55
C TYR A 137 13.56 -18.84 5.71
N ILE A 138 14.31 -18.75 4.61
CA ILE A 138 15.78 -18.66 4.65
C ILE A 138 16.30 -17.25 4.94
N GLN A 139 15.48 -16.21 4.79
CA GLN A 139 15.81 -14.84 5.12
C GLN A 139 15.19 -14.44 6.45
N GLN A 140 15.84 -13.49 7.12
CA GLN A 140 15.28 -12.85 8.33
C GLN A 140 14.31 -11.75 7.92
N MET A 141 13.16 -12.15 7.39
CA MET A 141 12.08 -11.24 7.03
C MET A 141 10.97 -11.28 8.07
N HIS A 142 10.31 -10.14 8.25
CA HIS A 142 9.12 -10.06 9.11
C HIS A 142 7.89 -10.54 8.35
N ASN A 143 6.95 -11.18 9.05
CA ASN A 143 5.64 -11.50 8.46
C ASN A 143 4.73 -10.28 8.56
N CYS A 144 4.25 -9.96 9.77
CA CYS A 144 3.32 -8.85 10.00
C CYS A 144 3.86 -7.91 11.07
N ASP A 145 3.68 -6.61 10.85
CA ASP A 145 4.18 -5.58 11.74
C ASP A 145 3.08 -4.60 12.18
N LEU A 146 3.08 -4.26 13.45
CA LEU A 146 2.39 -3.08 13.96
C LEU A 146 3.40 -1.93 14.02
N VAL A 147 3.24 -0.96 13.14
CA VAL A 147 4.21 0.14 13.01
C VAL A 147 3.87 1.25 13.99
N ASP A 148 4.70 1.43 15.00
CA ASP A 148 4.54 2.52 15.98
C ASP A 148 5.04 3.85 15.42
N LEU A 149 4.18 4.49 14.62
CA LEU A 149 4.47 5.83 14.10
C LEU A 149 4.59 6.88 15.21
N LYS A 150 3.94 6.68 16.38
CA LYS A 150 4.02 7.61 17.51
C LYS A 150 5.43 7.72 18.04
N ASP A 151 6.08 6.57 18.27
CA ASP A 151 7.48 6.54 18.70
C ASP A 151 8.41 7.07 17.61
N MET A 152 8.24 6.61 16.38
CA MET A 152 9.07 7.03 15.23
C MET A 152 8.99 8.52 14.93
N PHE A 153 7.82 9.14 15.10
CA PHE A 153 7.67 10.57 14.94
C PHE A 153 8.25 11.36 16.09
N ARG A 154 8.15 10.85 17.33
CA ARG A 154 8.64 11.53 18.53
C ARG A 154 10.16 11.50 18.62
N ASN A 155 10.76 10.35 18.35
CA ASN A 155 12.19 10.10 18.56
C ASN A 155 12.99 10.19 17.27
N GLY A 156 12.32 10.34 16.11
CA GLY A 156 12.92 10.22 14.81
C GLY A 156 13.07 8.75 14.40
N THR A 157 13.32 8.53 13.12
CA THR A 157 13.53 7.20 12.55
C THR A 157 14.65 7.23 11.52
N VAL A 158 15.25 6.08 11.24
CA VAL A 158 16.32 5.98 10.24
C VAL A 158 15.80 5.27 8.99
N ILE A 159 15.83 5.97 7.86
CA ILE A 159 15.48 5.40 6.54
C ILE A 159 16.71 5.47 5.64
N ASN A 160 17.15 4.33 5.12
CA ASN A 160 18.32 4.22 4.25
C ASN A 160 19.57 4.93 4.82
N GLY A 161 19.80 4.77 6.13
CA GLY A 161 20.95 5.35 6.84
C GLY A 161 20.88 6.86 7.06
N LYS A 162 19.71 7.48 6.86
CA LYS A 162 19.45 8.91 7.13
C LYS A 162 18.46 9.08 8.25
N LEU A 163 18.79 9.91 9.23
CA LEU A 163 17.87 10.28 10.30
C LEU A 163 16.77 11.18 9.73
N ILE A 164 15.54 10.77 9.96
CA ILE A 164 14.34 11.54 9.71
C ILE A 164 13.86 12.09 11.05
N GLU A 165 13.91 13.39 11.19
CA GLU A 165 13.47 14.09 12.41
C GLU A 165 11.94 14.16 12.51
N THR A 166 11.46 14.55 13.70
CA THR A 166 10.03 14.79 13.98
C THR A 166 9.40 15.69 12.92
N PRO A 167 8.30 15.26 12.28
CA PRO A 167 7.57 16.10 11.33
C PRO A 167 7.09 17.41 11.95
N LYS A 168 7.05 18.49 11.16
CA LYS A 168 6.62 19.83 11.60
C LYS A 168 5.31 20.28 10.94
N SER A 169 4.56 19.36 10.32
CA SER A 169 3.24 19.59 9.77
C SER A 169 2.56 18.26 9.48
N LEU A 170 1.25 18.27 9.31
CA LEU A 170 0.45 17.12 8.94
C LEU A 170 0.90 16.54 7.56
N GLN A 171 1.09 17.40 6.57
CA GLN A 171 1.54 16.95 5.24
C GLN A 171 2.88 16.22 5.31
N THR A 172 3.83 16.73 6.13
CA THR A 172 5.12 16.08 6.32
C THR A 172 4.96 14.75 7.07
N ALA A 173 4.10 14.70 8.10
CA ALA A 173 3.83 13.46 8.84
C ALA A 173 3.24 12.37 7.93
N CYS A 174 2.27 12.72 7.07
CA CYS A 174 1.70 11.79 6.09
C CYS A 174 2.76 11.28 5.10
N THR A 175 3.64 12.17 4.62
CA THR A 175 4.74 11.78 3.70
C THR A 175 5.74 10.85 4.40
N VAL A 176 6.17 11.19 5.61
CA VAL A 176 7.12 10.35 6.38
C VAL A 176 6.48 9.01 6.74
N ALA A 177 5.19 8.98 7.10
CA ALA A 177 4.46 7.74 7.35
C ALA A 177 4.54 6.78 6.15
N THR A 178 4.32 7.28 4.93
CA THR A 178 4.38 6.46 3.72
C THR A 178 5.80 6.00 3.38
N GLN A 179 6.82 6.80 3.69
CA GLN A 179 8.23 6.38 3.56
C GLN A 179 8.58 5.26 4.55
N ILE A 180 8.10 5.36 5.80
CA ILE A 180 8.25 4.30 6.81
C ILE A 180 7.57 3.02 6.33
N VAL A 181 6.31 3.13 5.88
CA VAL A 181 5.55 1.99 5.34
C VAL A 181 6.29 1.30 4.20
N GLN A 182 6.86 2.07 3.28
CA GLN A 182 7.64 1.53 2.17
C GLN A 182 8.92 0.84 2.66
N GLN A 183 9.60 1.42 3.64
CA GLN A 183 10.82 0.83 4.21
C GLN A 183 10.52 -0.49 4.94
N VAL A 184 9.45 -0.56 5.73
CA VAL A 184 9.00 -1.80 6.39
C VAL A 184 8.65 -2.85 5.34
N ALA A 185 7.89 -2.47 4.30
CA ALA A 185 7.50 -3.39 3.23
C ALA A 185 8.69 -4.00 2.46
N ASN A 186 9.85 -3.35 2.44
CA ASN A 186 11.07 -3.91 1.82
C ASN A 186 11.69 -5.08 2.62
N GLY A 187 11.41 -5.16 3.91
CA GLY A 187 11.92 -6.23 4.79
C GLY A 187 10.86 -7.23 5.26
N GLN A 188 9.70 -7.24 4.61
CA GLN A 188 8.50 -7.93 5.04
C GLN A 188 7.85 -8.69 3.87
N TYR A 189 7.20 -9.81 4.18
CA TYR A 189 6.39 -10.57 3.21
C TYR A 189 4.89 -10.63 3.53
N GLY A 190 4.48 -10.13 4.70
CA GLY A 190 3.08 -10.02 5.12
C GLY A 190 2.56 -8.58 5.14
N GLY A 191 1.62 -8.31 6.03
CA GLY A 191 0.98 -7.00 6.17
C GLY A 191 1.56 -6.14 7.28
N GLN A 192 1.29 -4.85 7.18
CA GLN A 192 1.63 -3.89 8.23
C GLN A 192 0.45 -3.00 8.54
N THR A 193 0.40 -2.51 9.77
CA THR A 193 -0.66 -1.62 10.21
C THR A 193 -0.09 -0.34 10.81
N ILE A 194 -0.66 0.80 10.42
CA ILE A 194 -0.43 2.11 11.03
C ILE A 194 -1.73 2.61 11.66
N SER A 195 -1.62 3.47 12.68
CA SER A 195 -2.77 4.15 13.26
C SER A 195 -2.87 5.61 12.82
N LEU A 196 -4.09 6.07 12.49
CA LEU A 196 -4.35 7.50 12.24
C LEU A 196 -4.22 8.34 13.51
N ALA A 197 -4.47 7.77 14.69
CA ALA A 197 -4.29 8.46 15.96
C ALA A 197 -2.83 8.90 16.18
N HIS A 198 -1.86 8.16 15.66
CA HIS A 198 -0.44 8.53 15.71
C HIS A 198 -0.08 9.73 14.82
N ILE A 199 -0.91 10.02 13.82
CA ILE A 199 -0.76 11.18 12.91
C ILE A 199 -1.52 12.41 13.45
N ALA A 200 -2.56 12.18 14.24
CA ALA A 200 -3.48 13.21 14.74
C ALA A 200 -2.81 14.40 15.45
N PRO A 201 -1.73 14.25 16.25
CA PRO A 201 -1.04 15.38 16.85
C PRO A 201 -0.59 16.44 15.84
N PHE A 202 -0.24 16.03 14.61
CA PHE A 202 0.23 16.93 13.56
C PHE A 202 -0.87 17.76 12.92
N VAL A 203 -2.14 17.39 13.08
CA VAL A 203 -3.29 18.22 12.71
C VAL A 203 -3.28 19.50 13.56
N ARG A 204 -3.08 19.36 14.89
CA ARG A 204 -2.98 20.49 15.81
C ARG A 204 -1.74 21.36 15.53
N VAL A 205 -0.59 20.72 15.26
CA VAL A 205 0.65 21.42 14.87
C VAL A 205 0.44 22.24 13.59
N SER A 206 -0.21 21.68 12.58
CA SER A 206 -0.51 22.39 11.33
C SER A 206 -1.51 23.51 11.54
N PHE A 207 -2.53 23.32 12.39
CA PHE A 207 -3.48 24.38 12.71
C PHE A 207 -2.80 25.61 13.28
N GLU A 208 -1.98 25.46 14.33
CA GLU A 208 -1.23 26.57 14.91
C GLU A 208 -0.27 27.23 13.90
N LYS A 209 0.39 26.43 13.08
CA LYS A 209 1.25 26.95 12.00
C LYS A 209 0.46 27.77 10.97
N HIS A 210 -0.76 27.37 10.62
CA HIS A 210 -1.62 28.14 9.74
C HIS A 210 -2.07 29.45 10.39
N LYS A 211 -2.42 29.45 11.68
CA LYS A 211 -2.75 30.67 12.42
C LYS A 211 -1.59 31.67 12.39
N ASP A 212 -0.39 31.22 12.71
CA ASP A 212 0.81 32.06 12.67
C ASP A 212 1.10 32.60 11.27
N LYS A 213 0.88 31.79 10.23
CA LYS A 213 1.04 32.22 8.86
C LYS A 213 0.03 33.30 8.47
N VAL A 214 -1.25 33.13 8.84
CA VAL A 214 -2.30 34.12 8.59
C VAL A 214 -1.98 35.45 9.26
N ARG A 215 -1.54 35.43 10.53
CA ARG A 215 -1.14 36.65 11.23
C ARG A 215 -0.01 37.38 10.54
N LYS A 216 1.07 36.69 10.16
CA LYS A 216 2.20 37.25 9.42
C LYS A 216 1.81 37.81 8.06
N GLU A 217 0.95 37.13 7.32
CA GLU A 217 0.43 37.61 6.03
C GLU A 217 -0.39 38.90 6.22
N GLY A 218 -1.20 38.97 7.29
CA GLY A 218 -1.92 40.20 7.65
C GLY A 218 -0.99 41.37 7.92
N GLU A 219 0.06 41.14 8.70
CA GLU A 219 1.09 42.14 8.97
C GLU A 219 1.76 42.65 7.68
N MET A 220 2.12 41.73 6.76
CA MET A 220 2.76 42.09 5.50
C MET A 220 1.92 42.99 4.59
N ILE A 221 0.57 42.85 4.65
CA ILE A 221 -0.35 43.65 3.83
C ILE A 221 -0.97 44.82 4.61
N GLY A 222 -0.53 45.04 5.85
CA GLY A 222 -1.05 46.13 6.73
C GLY A 222 -2.49 45.88 7.23
N LYS A 223 -2.95 44.62 7.25
CA LYS A 223 -4.27 44.23 7.76
C LYS A 223 -4.14 43.48 9.09
N ALA A 224 -4.67 44.05 10.17
CA ALA A 224 -4.82 43.32 11.42
C ALA A 224 -6.07 42.43 11.35
N TYR A 225 -5.87 41.12 11.23
CA TYR A 225 -6.97 40.14 11.34
C TYR A 225 -7.42 40.01 12.81
N THR A 226 -8.74 39.88 13.02
CA THR A 226 -9.27 39.45 14.31
C THR A 226 -8.94 37.97 14.54
N GLU A 227 -8.94 37.55 15.81
CA GLU A 227 -8.68 36.14 16.13
C GLU A 227 -9.71 35.20 15.46
N GLN A 228 -10.95 35.60 15.33
CA GLN A 228 -11.99 34.87 14.62
C GLN A 228 -11.67 34.71 13.13
N GLU A 229 -11.20 35.76 12.44
CA GLU A 229 -10.77 35.70 11.04
C GLU A 229 -9.54 34.78 10.89
N VAL A 230 -8.58 34.88 11.83
CA VAL A 230 -7.40 33.99 11.84
C VAL A 230 -7.81 32.53 11.96
N GLU A 231 -8.69 32.21 12.91
CA GLU A 231 -9.19 30.83 13.09
C GLU A 231 -9.97 30.32 11.87
N LEU A 232 -10.83 31.16 11.29
CA LEU A 232 -11.60 30.78 10.10
C LEU A 232 -10.68 30.42 8.94
N ILE A 233 -9.73 31.30 8.63
CA ILE A 233 -8.78 31.08 7.52
C ILE A 233 -7.85 29.89 7.81
N ALA A 234 -7.40 29.75 9.07
CA ALA A 234 -6.55 28.63 9.46
C ALA A 234 -7.27 27.29 9.37
N ASN A 235 -8.56 27.22 9.74
CA ASN A 235 -9.38 26.01 9.61
C ASN A 235 -9.59 25.62 8.14
N ASP A 236 -9.84 26.57 7.26
CA ASP A 236 -9.98 26.33 5.81
C ASP A 236 -8.69 25.72 5.23
N ARG A 237 -7.55 26.32 5.55
CA ARG A 237 -6.23 25.81 5.12
C ARG A 237 -5.89 24.45 5.74
N LEU A 238 -6.28 24.24 7.00
CA LEU A 238 -6.10 22.95 7.66
C LEU A 238 -6.93 21.86 6.97
N HIS A 239 -8.18 22.19 6.58
CA HIS A 239 -9.02 21.26 5.83
C HIS A 239 -8.34 20.82 4.54
N ASP A 240 -7.83 21.78 3.75
CA ASP A 240 -7.08 21.47 2.52
C ASP A 240 -5.84 20.62 2.78
N GLU A 241 -5.12 20.88 3.89
CA GLU A 241 -3.95 20.08 4.26
C GLU A 241 -4.34 18.66 4.69
N ILE A 242 -5.47 18.47 5.38
CA ILE A 242 -6.01 17.15 5.73
C ILE A 242 -6.36 16.37 4.46
N VAL A 243 -7.10 17.00 3.53
CA VAL A 243 -7.45 16.38 2.24
C VAL A 243 -6.19 15.94 1.50
N SER A 244 -5.20 16.84 1.37
CA SER A 244 -3.95 16.54 0.68
C SER A 244 -3.11 15.48 1.39
N GLY A 245 -3.05 15.50 2.72
CA GLY A 245 -2.31 14.52 3.53
C GLY A 245 -2.88 13.11 3.40
N ILE A 246 -4.19 12.97 3.54
CA ILE A 246 -4.88 11.67 3.37
C ILE A 246 -4.76 11.17 1.94
N GLN A 247 -4.89 12.06 0.95
CA GLN A 247 -4.69 11.72 -0.45
C GLN A 247 -3.25 11.23 -0.71
N THR A 248 -2.25 11.86 -0.07
CA THR A 248 -0.86 11.43 -0.14
C THR A 248 -0.70 9.98 0.34
N ILE A 249 -1.27 9.63 1.49
CA ILE A 249 -1.23 8.25 2.00
C ILE A 249 -1.86 7.30 0.98
N GLN A 250 -3.06 7.58 0.51
CA GLN A 250 -3.77 6.68 -0.40
C GLN A 250 -3.05 6.50 -1.74
N TYR A 251 -2.58 7.60 -2.36
CA TYR A 251 -1.91 7.52 -3.66
C TYR A 251 -0.54 6.87 -3.57
N GLN A 252 0.26 7.22 -2.57
CA GLN A 252 1.60 6.66 -2.44
C GLN A 252 1.57 5.14 -2.18
N ILE A 253 0.65 4.66 -1.34
CA ILE A 253 0.49 3.22 -1.10
C ILE A 253 0.11 2.45 -2.36
N ASN A 254 -0.67 3.06 -3.26
CA ASN A 254 -1.11 2.41 -4.50
C ASN A 254 -0.16 2.63 -5.69
N THR A 255 0.80 3.54 -5.58
CA THR A 255 1.73 3.87 -6.67
C THR A 255 3.18 3.50 -6.37
N PHE A 256 3.52 3.26 -5.10
CA PHE A 256 4.83 2.76 -4.73
C PHE A 256 4.91 1.25 -4.97
N SER A 257 6.05 0.81 -5.48
CA SER A 257 6.44 -0.59 -5.41
C SER A 257 7.68 -0.72 -4.53
N THR A 258 7.74 -1.81 -3.77
CA THR A 258 8.94 -2.22 -3.04
C THR A 258 10.01 -2.71 -3.99
N THR A 259 11.20 -2.97 -3.47
CA THR A 259 12.28 -3.63 -4.23
C THR A 259 11.88 -5.00 -4.78
N ASN A 260 10.87 -5.63 -4.17
CA ASN A 260 10.31 -6.92 -4.58
C ASN A 260 9.15 -6.78 -5.59
N GLY A 261 8.87 -5.56 -6.05
CA GLY A 261 7.82 -5.29 -7.05
C GLY A 261 6.39 -5.35 -6.52
N GLN A 262 6.19 -5.46 -5.22
CA GLN A 262 4.85 -5.46 -4.61
C GLN A 262 4.44 -4.08 -4.08
N ALA A 263 3.14 -3.79 -4.08
CA ALA A 263 2.59 -2.68 -3.33
C ALA A 263 2.62 -2.99 -1.82
N PRO A 264 2.84 -1.99 -0.94
CA PRO A 264 2.77 -2.21 0.50
C PRO A 264 1.40 -2.76 0.92
N PHE A 265 1.39 -3.89 1.62
CA PHE A 265 0.18 -4.49 2.19
C PHE A 265 -0.16 -3.75 3.48
N LEU A 266 -0.76 -2.55 3.34
CA LEU A 266 -1.04 -1.66 4.46
C LEU A 266 -2.49 -1.81 4.96
N SER A 267 -2.64 -1.88 6.28
CA SER A 267 -3.90 -1.61 7.00
C SER A 267 -3.80 -0.27 7.75
N VAL A 268 -4.89 0.47 7.76
CA VAL A 268 -5.01 1.74 8.51
C VAL A 268 -6.01 1.55 9.63
N PHE A 269 -5.53 1.66 10.86
CA PHE A 269 -6.33 1.55 12.07
C PHE A 269 -6.96 2.89 12.41
N MET A 270 -8.28 2.87 12.57
CA MET A 270 -9.12 4.06 12.78
C MET A 270 -9.87 3.89 14.11
N TYR A 271 -9.19 4.21 15.19
CA TYR A 271 -9.71 4.17 16.56
C TYR A 271 -9.69 5.56 17.18
N ILE A 272 -10.87 6.16 17.39
CA ILE A 272 -11.01 7.54 17.86
C ILE A 272 -10.42 7.69 19.27
N SER A 273 -10.68 6.75 20.16
CA SER A 273 -10.24 6.79 21.56
C SER A 273 -8.85 6.21 21.82
N GLU A 274 -8.06 5.92 20.79
CA GLU A 274 -6.69 5.40 20.94
C GLU A 274 -5.79 6.42 21.64
N GLU A 275 -5.90 7.71 21.23
CA GLU A 275 -5.22 8.84 21.84
C GLU A 275 -6.28 9.85 22.32
N PRO A 276 -6.76 9.77 23.58
CA PRO A 276 -7.88 10.58 24.05
C PRO A 276 -7.66 12.08 23.96
N GLU A 277 -6.40 12.53 24.02
CA GLU A 277 -6.05 13.95 23.87
C GLU A 277 -6.33 14.47 22.45
N TYR A 278 -6.33 13.58 21.44
CA TYR A 278 -6.42 13.92 20.02
C TYR A 278 -7.67 13.35 19.34
N GLU A 279 -8.73 13.02 20.10
CA GLU A 279 -9.96 12.43 19.54
C GLU A 279 -10.55 13.26 18.39
N LYS A 280 -10.59 14.59 18.55
CA LYS A 280 -11.12 15.48 17.53
C LYS A 280 -10.30 15.44 16.25
N GLU A 281 -9.01 15.52 16.38
CA GLU A 281 -8.07 15.48 15.25
C GLU A 281 -8.08 14.11 14.58
N THR A 282 -8.15 13.04 15.36
CA THR A 282 -8.31 11.66 14.84
C THR A 282 -9.62 11.52 14.07
N ALA A 283 -10.72 12.06 14.59
CA ALA A 283 -12.01 12.04 13.90
C ALA A 283 -11.98 12.78 12.56
N MET A 284 -11.26 13.91 12.45
CA MET A 284 -11.08 14.65 11.19
C MET A 284 -10.32 13.82 10.16
N LEU A 285 -9.26 13.12 10.57
CA LEU A 285 -8.49 12.22 9.67
C LEU A 285 -9.32 11.02 9.22
N ILE A 286 -10.08 10.41 10.13
CA ILE A 286 -10.98 9.28 9.83
C ILE A 286 -12.06 9.71 8.84
N GLU A 287 -12.67 10.86 9.07
CA GLU A 287 -13.71 11.40 8.19
C GLU A 287 -13.19 11.54 6.75
N GLU A 288 -12.03 12.16 6.59
CA GLU A 288 -11.45 12.38 5.27
C GLU A 288 -10.99 11.05 4.64
N MET A 289 -10.42 10.13 5.41
CA MET A 289 -10.04 8.80 4.92
C MET A 289 -11.27 8.05 4.38
N LEU A 290 -12.40 8.10 5.08
CA LEU A 290 -13.64 7.46 4.66
C LEU A 290 -14.27 8.16 3.44
N LYS A 291 -14.22 9.49 3.36
CA LYS A 291 -14.72 10.26 2.20
C LYS A 291 -13.96 9.88 0.93
N GLN A 292 -12.64 9.91 0.97
CA GLN A 292 -11.80 9.56 -0.18
C GLN A 292 -11.95 8.07 -0.55
N ARG A 293 -12.07 7.18 0.44
CA ARG A 293 -12.37 5.77 0.17
C ARG A 293 -13.74 5.58 -0.48
N TYR A 294 -14.76 6.30 -0.03
CA TYR A 294 -16.10 6.28 -0.62
C TYR A 294 -16.09 6.75 -2.08
N GLU A 295 -15.32 7.78 -2.41
CA GLU A 295 -15.12 8.23 -3.79
C GLU A 295 -14.39 7.16 -4.60
N GLY A 296 -13.31 6.61 -4.10
CA GLY A 296 -12.43 5.64 -4.75
C GLY A 296 -11.29 6.32 -5.52
N MET A 297 -10.50 5.50 -6.22
CA MET A 297 -9.40 5.96 -7.06
C MET A 297 -9.72 5.76 -8.53
N LYS A 298 -9.26 6.67 -9.39
CA LYS A 298 -9.41 6.52 -10.84
C LYS A 298 -8.44 5.47 -11.37
N ASN A 299 -8.98 4.53 -12.11
CA ASN A 299 -8.18 3.61 -12.89
C ASN A 299 -7.68 4.28 -14.20
N PRO A 300 -6.85 3.63 -15.02
CA PRO A 300 -6.33 4.21 -16.26
C PRO A 300 -7.37 4.69 -17.26
N VAL A 301 -8.60 4.17 -17.18
CA VAL A 301 -9.72 4.61 -18.05
C VAL A 301 -10.57 5.74 -17.42
N GLY A 302 -10.14 6.24 -16.27
CA GLY A 302 -10.82 7.33 -15.56
C GLY A 302 -12.04 6.90 -14.72
N ALA A 303 -12.34 5.61 -14.63
CA ALA A 303 -13.42 5.09 -13.78
C ALA A 303 -12.98 5.00 -12.33
N TYR A 304 -13.84 5.39 -11.39
CA TYR A 304 -13.58 5.26 -9.97
C TYR A 304 -13.74 3.81 -9.50
N VAL A 305 -12.66 3.22 -9.03
CA VAL A 305 -12.58 1.86 -8.50
C VAL A 305 -12.19 1.84 -7.02
N THR A 306 -12.44 0.73 -6.35
CA THR A 306 -11.94 0.51 -4.99
C THR A 306 -10.49 0.04 -5.06
N PRO A 307 -9.51 0.79 -4.52
CA PRO A 307 -8.14 0.29 -4.43
C PRO A 307 -8.05 -0.85 -3.42
N ALA A 308 -7.17 -1.82 -3.67
CA ALA A 308 -6.94 -2.95 -2.77
C ALA A 308 -6.37 -2.49 -1.41
N PHE A 309 -5.52 -1.48 -1.43
CA PHE A 309 -4.86 -0.92 -0.25
C PHE A 309 -5.02 0.60 -0.16
N PRO A 310 -4.85 1.16 1.06
CA PRO A 310 -4.79 0.48 2.35
C PRO A 310 -6.12 -0.21 2.70
N LYS A 311 -6.07 -1.33 3.42
CA LYS A 311 -7.25 -1.84 4.11
C LYS A 311 -7.60 -0.89 5.24
N LEU A 312 -8.89 -0.70 5.52
CA LEU A 312 -9.36 0.19 6.57
C LEU A 312 -10.00 -0.62 7.69
N LEU A 313 -9.57 -0.39 8.93
CA LEU A 313 -10.08 -1.04 10.13
C LEU A 313 -10.73 0.02 11.01
N TYR A 314 -12.05 0.02 11.10
CA TYR A 314 -12.81 1.01 11.86
C TYR A 314 -13.29 0.44 13.20
N VAL A 315 -12.91 1.07 14.29
CA VAL A 315 -13.27 0.62 15.64
C VAL A 315 -14.62 1.20 16.06
N LEU A 316 -15.53 0.30 16.42
CA LEU A 316 -16.82 0.62 17.01
C LEU A 316 -16.67 0.74 18.53
N ASP A 317 -16.99 1.91 19.07
CA ASP A 317 -16.82 2.25 20.49
C ASP A 317 -18.02 3.04 21.03
N GLU A 318 -18.03 3.31 22.32
CA GLU A 318 -19.08 4.03 23.03
C GLU A 318 -19.27 5.46 22.53
N ASN A 319 -18.23 6.09 21.96
CA ASN A 319 -18.27 7.47 21.44
C ASN A 319 -18.74 7.57 19.97
N ASN A 320 -18.95 6.44 19.27
CA ASN A 320 -19.36 6.47 17.86
C ASN A 320 -20.50 5.52 17.51
N VAL A 321 -20.94 4.63 18.40
CA VAL A 321 -22.02 3.66 18.15
C VAL A 321 -23.40 4.19 18.57
N PRO A 322 -23.59 4.76 19.79
CA PRO A 322 -24.89 5.28 20.21
C PRO A 322 -25.38 6.39 19.28
N LYS A 323 -26.71 6.49 19.09
CA LYS A 323 -27.31 7.47 18.17
C LYS A 323 -27.02 8.92 18.53
N ASP A 324 -26.84 9.19 19.79
CA ASP A 324 -26.56 10.51 20.39
C ASP A 324 -25.08 10.75 20.68
N SER A 325 -24.21 9.81 20.29
CA SER A 325 -22.75 9.95 20.48
C SER A 325 -22.16 10.99 19.51
N GLN A 326 -21.12 11.67 19.99
CA GLN A 326 -20.47 12.77 19.29
C GLN A 326 -20.00 12.41 17.88
N TYR A 327 -19.48 11.18 17.71
CA TYR A 327 -18.88 10.70 16.45
C TYR A 327 -19.76 9.70 15.71
N ARG A 328 -21.06 9.64 16.01
CA ARG A 328 -22.00 8.75 15.30
C ARG A 328 -21.98 8.96 13.80
N TYR A 329 -21.83 10.17 13.34
CA TYR A 329 -21.78 10.52 11.92
C TYR A 329 -20.66 9.80 11.17
N LEU A 330 -19.53 9.50 11.84
CA LEU A 330 -18.42 8.72 11.25
C LEU A 330 -18.82 7.27 11.03
N THR A 331 -19.53 6.65 11.98
CA THR A 331 -20.07 5.31 11.81
C THR A 331 -21.07 5.25 10.65
N ASP A 332 -21.94 6.23 10.53
CA ASP A 332 -22.89 6.31 9.42
C ASP A 332 -22.17 6.50 8.07
N LEU A 333 -21.07 7.27 8.04
CA LEU A 333 -20.22 7.39 6.86
C LEU A 333 -19.48 6.09 6.55
N ALA A 334 -18.94 5.40 7.56
CA ALA A 334 -18.28 4.11 7.42
C ALA A 334 -19.23 3.05 6.83
N VAL A 335 -20.48 2.99 7.33
CA VAL A 335 -21.50 2.08 6.78
C VAL A 335 -21.81 2.39 5.32
N LYS A 336 -21.95 3.67 4.95
CA LYS A 336 -22.11 4.06 3.54
C LYS A 336 -20.92 3.65 2.68
N CYS A 337 -19.73 3.80 3.23
CA CYS A 337 -18.49 3.40 2.56
C CYS A 337 -18.45 1.89 2.31
N VAL A 338 -18.77 1.06 3.33
CA VAL A 338 -18.86 -0.40 3.18
C VAL A 338 -19.87 -0.81 2.12
N ALA A 339 -21.04 -0.20 2.13
CA ALA A 339 -22.10 -0.51 1.16
C ALA A 339 -21.67 -0.28 -0.30
N LYS A 340 -20.72 0.63 -0.54
CA LYS A 340 -20.24 0.98 -1.90
C LYS A 340 -18.89 0.35 -2.23
N ARG A 341 -18.01 0.20 -1.24
CA ARG A 341 -16.58 -0.13 -1.43
C ARG A 341 -16.12 -1.39 -0.71
N MET A 342 -17.02 -2.03 0.05
CA MET A 342 -16.73 -3.22 0.87
C MET A 342 -15.63 -2.99 1.93
N MET A 343 -15.43 -1.75 2.33
CA MET A 343 -14.50 -1.29 3.37
C MET A 343 -15.10 -0.08 4.09
N PRO A 344 -14.78 0.15 5.38
CA PRO A 344 -13.83 -0.55 6.25
C PRO A 344 -14.36 -1.86 6.84
N ASP A 345 -13.44 -2.69 7.38
CA ASP A 345 -13.77 -3.76 8.31
C ASP A 345 -14.05 -3.16 9.70
N PHE A 346 -14.97 -3.76 10.47
CA PHE A 346 -15.37 -3.27 11.77
C PHE A 346 -14.78 -4.09 12.90
N ILE A 347 -14.17 -3.40 13.88
CA ILE A 347 -13.65 -3.98 15.11
C ILE A 347 -14.51 -3.50 16.28
N SER A 348 -14.99 -4.40 17.14
CA SER A 348 -15.71 -4.04 18.35
C SER A 348 -14.77 -3.81 19.53
N ALA A 349 -14.57 -2.55 19.95
CA ALA A 349 -13.76 -2.22 21.12
C ALA A 349 -14.23 -2.96 22.37
N LYS A 350 -15.53 -3.08 22.58
CA LYS A 350 -16.12 -3.83 23.71
C LYS A 350 -15.69 -5.29 23.75
N ILE A 351 -15.68 -5.96 22.61
CA ILE A 351 -15.28 -7.38 22.51
C ILE A 351 -13.76 -7.52 22.65
N MET A 352 -13.01 -6.61 22.03
CA MET A 352 -11.55 -6.60 22.15
C MET A 352 -11.12 -6.42 23.62
N ARG A 353 -11.62 -5.40 24.30
CA ARG A 353 -11.32 -5.17 25.73
C ARG A 353 -11.67 -6.37 26.61
N LYS A 354 -12.80 -7.05 26.32
CA LYS A 354 -13.19 -8.26 27.04
C LYS A 354 -12.21 -9.42 26.87
N ASN A 355 -11.71 -9.61 25.65
CA ASN A 355 -10.90 -10.77 25.30
C ASN A 355 -9.40 -10.55 25.53
N TYR A 356 -8.95 -9.30 25.52
CA TYR A 356 -7.52 -8.93 25.51
C TYR A 356 -7.16 -7.97 26.66
N GLN A 357 -7.67 -8.23 27.86
CA GLN A 357 -7.29 -7.54 29.11
C GLN A 357 -7.47 -6.00 29.09
N GLY A 358 -8.45 -5.53 28.34
CA GLY A 358 -8.73 -4.10 28.22
C GLY A 358 -8.12 -3.42 26.99
N GLU A 359 -7.31 -4.12 26.23
CA GLU A 359 -6.63 -3.57 25.07
C GLU A 359 -7.50 -3.62 23.80
N VAL A 360 -7.32 -2.63 22.92
CA VAL A 360 -7.90 -2.56 21.58
C VAL A 360 -6.78 -2.31 20.59
N PHE A 361 -6.55 -3.27 19.72
CA PHE A 361 -5.47 -3.21 18.73
C PHE A 361 -5.94 -3.77 17.37
N PRO A 362 -5.29 -3.40 16.28
CA PRO A 362 -5.56 -4.00 14.98
C PRO A 362 -5.08 -5.46 14.95
N CYS A 363 -5.85 -6.31 14.30
CA CYS A 363 -5.49 -7.72 14.10
C CYS A 363 -5.75 -8.14 12.65
#